data_835c9449d4bcbf6e8e0e3f7a1dc4607a
#
_entry.id   835c9449d4bcbf6e8e0e3f7a1dc4607a
#
_cell.length_a   1.000
_cell.length_b   1.000
_cell.length_c   1.000
_cell.angle_alpha   90.00
_cell.angle_beta   90.00
_cell.angle_gamma   90.00
#
_symmetry.space_group_name_H-M   'P 1'
#
loop_
_entity.id
_entity.type
_entity.pdbx_description
1 polymer ?
#
loop_
_entity_poly.entity_id
_entity_poly.type
_entity_poly.pdbx_seq_one_letter_code
_entity_poly.pdbx_strand_id
1 'polypeptide(L)'
;MKRVHKVICVLLVALIPCLSVIGNDLPADKVEHVRTGMTIGGAVLGLAIGIPSVLDLIPEGTPLSDSLLVAIPVVATTIATGALASRFIAEITLKLSPSLLLSPIVGAGLGMIGSAVAGGISFALGMGLAIPIVHVDVGDFTYPQAIGMGFLAGAVWGGIAGIPAGALAVPIISLYMEF
;
A
#
# COMPACT_ATOMS: atom_id res chain seq x y z
N MET A 1 1.37 -3.28 22.38
CA MET A 1 2.65 -2.62 22.09
C MET A 1 3.54 -3.38 21.11
N LYS A 2 3.71 -4.71 21.16
CA LYS A 2 4.55 -5.49 20.21
C LYS A 2 4.11 -5.40 18.74
N ARG A 3 2.82 -5.21 18.45
CA ARG A 3 2.29 -5.09 17.07
C ARG A 3 2.63 -3.74 16.43
N VAL A 4 2.57 -2.65 17.17
CA VAL A 4 2.89 -1.29 16.67
C VAL A 4 4.36 -1.18 16.26
N HIS A 5 5.29 -1.78 17.03
CA HIS A 5 6.71 -1.82 16.68
C HIS A 5 6.98 -2.57 15.37
N LYS A 6 6.26 -3.68 15.11
CA LYS A 6 6.39 -4.42 13.85
C LYS A 6 5.94 -3.58 12.65
N VAL A 7 4.83 -2.84 12.77
CA VAL A 7 4.32 -1.97 11.70
C VAL A 7 5.30 -0.83 11.42
N ILE A 8 5.87 -0.21 12.46
CA ILE A 8 6.87 0.85 12.30
C ILE A 8 8.15 0.33 11.64
N CYS A 9 8.65 -0.85 12.05
CA CYS A 9 9.82 -1.46 11.41
C CYS A 9 9.56 -1.79 9.94
N VAL A 10 8.37 -2.29 9.61
CA VAL A 10 7.98 -2.59 8.23
C VAL A 10 7.90 -1.31 7.39
N LEU A 11 7.31 -0.23 7.93
CA LEU A 11 7.27 1.07 7.26
C LEU A 11 8.67 1.66 7.03
N LEU A 12 9.57 1.54 8.02
CA LEU A 12 10.96 1.99 7.89
C LEU A 12 11.72 1.19 6.83
N VAL A 13 11.58 -0.15 6.82
CA VAL A 13 12.22 -1.02 5.81
C VAL A 13 11.69 -0.73 4.41
N ALA A 14 10.40 -0.42 4.27
CA ALA A 14 9.80 -0.07 2.98
C ALA A 14 10.21 1.32 2.45
N LEU A 15 10.62 2.24 3.33
CA LEU A 15 11.16 3.56 2.95
C LEU A 15 12.61 3.48 2.44
N ILE A 16 13.39 2.48 2.85
CA ILE A 16 14.79 2.33 2.46
C ILE A 16 14.99 2.25 0.93
N PRO A 17 14.20 1.47 0.16
CA PRO A 17 14.34 1.46 -1.30
C PRO A 17 14.01 2.79 -1.97
N CYS A 18 13.05 3.54 -1.42
CA CYS A 18 12.72 4.88 -1.94
C CYS A 18 13.89 5.85 -1.73
N LEU A 19 14.61 5.74 -0.62
CA LEU A 19 15.80 6.55 -0.31
C LEU A 19 17.01 6.13 -1.13
N SER A 20 17.18 4.83 -1.44
CA SER A 20 18.32 4.35 -2.22
C SER A 20 18.26 4.74 -3.72
N VAL A 21 17.07 5.02 -4.25
CA VAL A 21 16.90 5.53 -5.62
C VAL A 21 17.42 6.98 -5.75
N ILE A 22 17.42 7.75 -4.66
CA ILE A 22 17.87 9.14 -4.64
C ILE A 22 19.40 9.27 -4.65
N GLY A 23 20.15 8.22 -4.28
CA GLY A 23 21.61 8.26 -4.05
C GLY A 23 22.49 7.80 -5.21
N ASN A 24 21.95 7.39 -6.34
CA ASN A 24 22.75 6.95 -7.48
C ASN A 24 22.75 8.00 -8.58
N ASP A 25 23.95 8.39 -9.05
CA ASP A 25 24.18 9.20 -10.25
C ASP A 25 23.63 8.46 -11.49
N LEU A 26 22.34 8.60 -11.74
CA LEU A 26 21.65 7.92 -12.83
C LEU A 26 21.38 8.91 -13.97
N PRO A 27 21.63 8.51 -15.21
CA PRO A 27 21.54 9.42 -16.35
C PRO A 27 20.10 9.77 -16.74
N ALA A 28 19.95 10.97 -17.16
CA ALA A 28 19.09 11.61 -18.14
C ALA A 28 17.59 11.74 -17.92
N ASP A 29 16.81 10.85 -17.27
CA ASP A 29 15.37 11.05 -17.11
C ASP A 29 14.88 10.97 -15.67
N LYS A 30 15.00 12.09 -14.94
CA LYS A 30 14.53 12.22 -13.55
C LYS A 30 13.06 11.80 -13.39
N VAL A 31 12.24 12.03 -14.39
CA VAL A 31 10.82 11.70 -14.39
C VAL A 31 10.63 10.19 -14.34
N GLU A 32 11.35 9.43 -15.16
CA GLU A 32 11.26 7.99 -15.20
C GLU A 32 11.84 7.35 -13.92
N HIS A 33 12.90 7.94 -13.36
CA HIS A 33 13.42 7.50 -12.06
C HIS A 33 12.40 7.67 -10.93
N VAL A 34 11.71 8.82 -10.88
CA VAL A 34 10.65 9.05 -9.89
C VAL A 34 9.51 8.02 -10.08
N ARG A 35 9.07 7.78 -11.32
CA ARG A 35 8.03 6.79 -11.62
C ARG A 35 8.43 5.39 -11.17
N THR A 36 9.61 4.98 -11.56
CA THR A 36 10.14 3.63 -11.23
C THR A 36 10.34 3.48 -9.73
N GLY A 37 10.97 4.45 -9.08
CA GLY A 37 11.20 4.44 -7.65
C GLY A 37 9.91 4.37 -6.84
N MET A 38 8.92 5.18 -7.21
CA MET A 38 7.60 5.16 -6.56
C MET A 38 6.85 3.85 -6.81
N THR A 39 6.94 3.29 -8.01
CA THR A 39 6.32 2.00 -8.34
C THR A 39 6.92 0.88 -7.50
N ILE A 40 8.25 0.80 -7.42
CA ILE A 40 8.96 -0.19 -6.59
C ILE A 40 8.64 0.01 -5.11
N GLY A 41 8.72 1.25 -4.61
CA GLY A 41 8.39 1.58 -3.23
C GLY A 41 6.96 1.19 -2.85
N GLY A 42 6.00 1.44 -3.73
CA GLY A 42 4.61 1.03 -3.55
C GLY A 42 4.43 -0.48 -3.58
N ALA A 43 5.15 -1.21 -4.43
CA ALA A 43 5.14 -2.67 -4.45
C ALA A 43 5.67 -3.26 -3.14
N VAL A 44 6.78 -2.71 -2.62
CA VAL A 44 7.36 -3.12 -1.33
C VAL A 44 6.43 -2.84 -0.17
N LEU A 45 5.79 -1.66 -0.14
CA LEU A 45 4.76 -1.34 0.85
C LEU A 45 3.56 -2.28 0.77
N GLY A 46 3.09 -2.58 -0.44
CA GLY A 46 2.02 -3.55 -0.67
C GLY A 46 2.37 -4.94 -0.14
N LEU A 47 3.60 -5.41 -0.38
CA LEU A 47 4.09 -6.68 0.18
C LEU A 47 4.12 -6.64 1.72
N ALA A 48 4.65 -5.56 2.28
CA ALA A 48 4.79 -5.37 3.72
C ALA A 48 3.44 -5.32 4.46
N ILE A 49 2.40 -4.82 3.82
CA ILE A 49 1.03 -4.80 4.35
C ILE A 49 0.32 -6.11 4.05
N GLY A 50 0.49 -6.66 2.86
CA GLY A 50 -0.22 -7.85 2.39
C GLY A 50 0.08 -9.10 3.22
N ILE A 51 1.34 -9.32 3.60
CA ILE A 51 1.72 -10.50 4.39
C ILE A 51 1.05 -10.52 5.77
N PRO A 52 1.14 -9.47 6.62
CA PRO A 52 0.44 -9.46 7.89
C PRO A 52 -1.07 -9.56 7.76
N SER A 53 -1.66 -8.90 6.75
CA SER A 53 -3.11 -8.94 6.51
C SER A 53 -3.61 -10.36 6.22
N VAL A 54 -2.84 -11.14 5.46
CA VAL A 54 -3.16 -12.55 5.20
C VAL A 54 -3.06 -13.40 6.46
N LEU A 55 -2.01 -13.18 7.26
CA LEU A 55 -1.82 -13.94 8.51
C LEU A 55 -2.94 -13.68 9.52
N ASP A 56 -3.51 -12.46 9.54
CA ASP A 56 -4.64 -12.13 10.39
C ASP A 56 -5.98 -12.65 9.83
N LEU A 57 -6.06 -12.91 8.53
CA LEU A 57 -7.27 -13.34 7.83
C LEU A 57 -7.47 -14.87 7.86
N ILE A 58 -6.39 -15.64 7.92
CA ILE A 58 -6.42 -17.09 7.86
C ILE A 58 -6.53 -17.64 9.29
N PRO A 59 -7.58 -18.44 9.62
CA PRO A 59 -7.73 -19.06 10.94
C PRO A 59 -6.58 -20.02 11.26
N GLU A 60 -6.24 -20.13 12.56
CA GLU A 60 -5.27 -21.12 13.02
C GLU A 60 -5.75 -22.55 12.70
N GLY A 61 -4.83 -23.40 12.25
CA GLY A 61 -5.13 -24.78 11.89
C GLY A 61 -5.64 -24.98 10.46
N THR A 62 -5.78 -23.90 9.66
CA THR A 62 -6.13 -24.02 8.23
C THR A 62 -5.05 -24.80 7.46
N PRO A 63 -5.42 -25.78 6.61
CA PRO A 63 -4.47 -26.50 5.77
C PRO A 63 -3.62 -25.55 4.91
N LEU A 64 -2.35 -25.90 4.70
CA LEU A 64 -1.40 -25.08 3.95
C LEU A 64 -1.89 -24.79 2.52
N SER A 65 -2.52 -25.79 1.86
CA SER A 65 -3.09 -25.63 0.52
C SER A 65 -4.10 -24.49 0.45
N ASP A 66 -5.04 -24.47 1.40
CA ASP A 66 -6.14 -23.51 1.45
C ASP A 66 -5.62 -22.13 1.86
N SER A 67 -4.66 -22.10 2.79
CA SER A 67 -3.94 -20.89 3.17
C SER A 67 -3.24 -20.23 1.96
N LEU A 68 -2.57 -21.01 1.13
CA LEU A 68 -1.89 -20.50 -0.07
C LEU A 68 -2.86 -20.02 -1.14
N LEU A 69 -4.03 -20.66 -1.30
CA LEU A 69 -5.07 -20.23 -2.23
C LEU A 69 -5.63 -18.83 -1.89
N VAL A 70 -5.62 -18.44 -0.62
CA VAL A 70 -6.00 -17.09 -0.18
C VAL A 70 -4.79 -16.16 -0.19
N ALA A 71 -3.65 -16.61 0.34
CA ALA A 71 -2.47 -15.78 0.55
C ALA A 71 -1.89 -15.24 -0.74
N ILE A 72 -1.69 -16.09 -1.75
CA ILE A 72 -1.03 -15.70 -2.99
C ILE A 72 -1.80 -14.60 -3.73
N PRO A 73 -3.11 -14.72 -4.01
CA PRO A 73 -3.86 -13.66 -4.68
C PRO A 73 -3.94 -12.37 -3.86
N VAL A 74 -4.10 -12.45 -2.55
CA VAL A 74 -4.18 -11.25 -1.68
C VAL A 74 -2.86 -10.52 -1.68
N VAL A 75 -1.74 -11.19 -1.45
CA VAL A 75 -0.41 -10.58 -1.46
C VAL A 75 -0.08 -10.02 -2.85
N ALA A 76 -0.36 -10.77 -3.93
CA ALA A 76 -0.15 -10.27 -5.29
C ALA A 76 -0.97 -9.01 -5.57
N THR A 77 -2.23 -8.96 -5.11
CA THR A 77 -3.09 -7.78 -5.28
C THR A 77 -2.59 -6.60 -4.47
N THR A 78 -2.15 -6.79 -3.21
CA THR A 78 -1.60 -5.69 -2.40
C THR A 78 -0.32 -5.12 -3.00
N ILE A 79 0.54 -5.97 -3.57
CA ILE A 79 1.73 -5.53 -4.31
C ILE A 79 1.33 -4.70 -5.54
N ALA A 80 0.42 -5.22 -6.36
CA ALA A 80 -0.01 -4.56 -7.59
C ALA A 80 -0.72 -3.23 -7.31
N THR A 81 -1.66 -3.20 -6.38
CA THR A 81 -2.40 -1.98 -6.00
C THR A 81 -1.50 -0.96 -5.33
N GLY A 82 -0.55 -1.38 -4.49
CA GLY A 82 0.46 -0.52 -3.89
C GLY A 82 1.36 0.13 -4.95
N ALA A 83 1.84 -0.64 -5.91
CA ALA A 83 2.63 -0.15 -7.05
C ALA A 83 1.86 0.87 -7.89
N LEU A 84 0.61 0.56 -8.25
CA LEU A 84 -0.24 1.44 -9.05
C LEU A 84 -0.60 2.73 -8.31
N ALA A 85 -0.97 2.65 -7.03
CA ALA A 85 -1.28 3.82 -6.21
C ALA A 85 -0.08 4.75 -6.09
N SER A 86 1.12 4.22 -5.84
CA SER A 86 2.34 5.02 -5.73
C SER A 86 2.75 5.64 -7.06
N ARG A 87 2.59 4.92 -8.18
CA ARG A 87 2.82 5.48 -9.52
C ARG A 87 1.83 6.61 -9.82
N PHE A 88 0.56 6.44 -9.48
CA PHE A 88 -0.46 7.47 -9.62
C PHE A 88 -0.11 8.74 -8.81
N ILE A 89 0.36 8.59 -7.57
CA ILE A 89 0.83 9.70 -6.73
C ILE A 89 2.01 10.41 -7.42
N ALA A 90 2.97 9.66 -7.96
CA ALA A 90 4.11 10.23 -8.68
C ALA A 90 3.65 11.04 -9.92
N GLU A 91 2.75 10.50 -10.74
CA GLU A 91 2.24 11.19 -11.93
C GLU A 91 1.52 12.50 -11.59
N ILE A 92 0.69 12.49 -10.54
CA ILE A 92 0.00 13.71 -10.09
C ILE A 92 1.01 14.70 -9.53
N THR A 93 1.97 14.26 -8.73
CA THR A 93 3.00 15.12 -8.14
C THR A 93 3.82 15.81 -9.24
N LEU A 94 4.27 15.06 -10.25
CA LEU A 94 5.01 15.60 -11.38
C LEU A 94 4.22 16.62 -12.20
N LYS A 95 2.90 16.42 -12.32
CA LYS A 95 2.01 17.37 -13.03
C LYS A 95 1.70 18.61 -12.21
N LEU A 96 1.48 18.47 -10.92
CA LEU A 96 1.13 19.59 -10.04
C LEU A 96 2.35 20.44 -9.69
N SER A 97 3.55 19.84 -9.70
CA SER A 97 4.82 20.47 -9.29
C SER A 97 4.64 21.35 -8.04
N PRO A 98 4.13 20.77 -6.92
CA PRO A 98 3.80 21.56 -5.75
C PRO A 98 5.06 22.20 -5.18
N SER A 99 4.93 23.44 -4.70
CA SER A 99 6.04 24.09 -3.98
C SER A 99 6.43 23.24 -2.77
N LEU A 100 7.69 23.28 -2.38
CA LEU A 100 8.22 22.49 -1.26
C LEU A 100 7.40 22.68 0.03
N LEU A 101 6.87 23.89 0.25
CA LEU A 101 6.03 24.21 1.41
C LEU A 101 4.67 23.48 1.40
N LEU A 102 4.06 23.32 0.23
CA LEU A 102 2.74 22.67 0.07
C LEU A 102 2.85 21.17 -0.18
N SER A 103 4.02 20.68 -0.56
CA SER A 103 4.23 19.28 -0.95
C SER A 103 3.84 18.26 0.14
N PRO A 104 4.05 18.49 1.47
CA PRO A 104 3.58 17.55 2.48
C PRO A 104 2.05 17.45 2.55
N ILE A 105 1.34 18.56 2.38
CA ILE A 105 -0.13 18.59 2.42
C ILE A 105 -0.70 17.88 1.20
N VAL A 106 -0.18 18.20 0.02
CA VAL A 106 -0.56 17.54 -1.24
C VAL A 106 -0.26 16.05 -1.15
N GLY A 107 0.92 15.70 -0.65
CA GLY A 107 1.35 14.32 -0.45
C GLY A 107 0.45 13.55 0.51
N ALA A 108 0.09 14.14 1.64
CA ALA A 108 -0.83 13.52 2.60
C ALA A 108 -2.19 13.20 1.95
N GLY A 109 -2.76 14.15 1.19
CA GLY A 109 -4.03 13.94 0.48
C GLY A 109 -3.94 12.86 -0.59
N LEU A 110 -2.92 12.89 -1.44
CA LEU A 110 -2.71 11.89 -2.49
C LEU A 110 -2.43 10.51 -1.90
N GLY A 111 -1.61 10.44 -0.85
CA GLY A 111 -1.31 9.21 -0.14
C GLY A 111 -2.55 8.60 0.51
N MET A 112 -3.39 9.42 1.15
CA MET A 112 -4.65 8.98 1.72
C MET A 112 -5.57 8.35 0.65
N ILE A 113 -5.79 9.04 -0.46
CA ILE A 113 -6.69 8.57 -1.53
C ILE A 113 -6.14 7.31 -2.19
N GLY A 114 -4.88 7.32 -2.62
CA GLY A 114 -4.26 6.19 -3.31
C GLY A 114 -4.23 4.93 -2.44
N SER A 115 -3.85 5.06 -1.18
CA SER A 115 -3.77 3.93 -0.25
C SER A 115 -5.14 3.47 0.23
N ALA A 116 -6.15 4.36 0.32
CA ALA A 116 -7.52 3.95 0.62
C ALA A 116 -8.09 3.06 -0.48
N VAL A 117 -7.93 3.44 -1.74
CA VAL A 117 -8.37 2.62 -2.88
C VAL A 117 -7.63 1.28 -2.91
N ALA A 118 -6.31 1.31 -2.79
CA ALA A 118 -5.48 0.10 -2.80
C ALA A 118 -5.84 -0.84 -1.64
N GLY A 119 -5.98 -0.32 -0.43
CA GLY A 119 -6.37 -1.08 0.76
C GLY A 119 -7.79 -1.66 0.64
N GLY A 120 -8.73 -0.84 0.17
CA GLY A 120 -10.12 -1.28 -0.06
C GLY A 120 -10.21 -2.48 -1.01
N ILE A 121 -9.54 -2.40 -2.17
CA ILE A 121 -9.52 -3.49 -3.15
C ILE A 121 -8.88 -4.76 -2.56
N SER A 122 -7.74 -4.61 -1.89
CA SER A 122 -7.00 -5.73 -1.33
C SER A 122 -7.78 -6.47 -0.24
N PHE A 123 -8.43 -5.74 0.68
CA PHE A 123 -9.25 -6.35 1.73
C PHE A 123 -10.55 -6.95 1.20
N ALA A 124 -11.19 -6.31 0.21
CA ALA A 124 -12.37 -6.87 -0.44
C ALA A 124 -12.05 -8.21 -1.11
N LEU A 125 -10.93 -8.29 -1.83
CA LEU A 125 -10.47 -9.54 -2.43
C LEU A 125 -10.13 -10.58 -1.35
N GLY A 126 -9.44 -10.15 -0.29
CA GLY A 126 -9.09 -11.01 0.84
C GLY A 126 -10.33 -11.67 1.46
N MET A 127 -11.35 -10.88 1.79
CA MET A 127 -12.61 -11.40 2.32
C MET A 127 -13.35 -12.29 1.31
N GLY A 128 -13.37 -11.86 0.04
CA GLY A 128 -14.00 -12.62 -1.04
C GLY A 128 -13.41 -14.01 -1.24
N LEU A 129 -12.12 -14.20 -0.99
CA LEU A 129 -11.44 -15.49 -1.08
C LEU A 129 -11.46 -16.26 0.24
N ALA A 130 -11.27 -15.58 1.36
CA ALA A 130 -11.15 -16.24 2.66
C ALA A 130 -12.47 -16.89 3.10
N ILE A 131 -13.61 -16.23 2.90
CA ILE A 131 -14.91 -16.76 3.32
C ILE A 131 -15.19 -18.15 2.70
N PRO A 132 -15.13 -18.35 1.37
CA PRO A 132 -15.45 -19.61 0.75
C PRO A 132 -14.32 -20.67 0.90
N ILE A 133 -13.05 -20.26 1.00
CA ILE A 133 -11.92 -21.21 0.98
C ILE A 133 -11.56 -21.65 2.39
N VAL A 134 -11.41 -20.70 3.33
CA VAL A 134 -10.98 -21.00 4.70
C VAL A 134 -12.09 -20.83 5.73
N HIS A 135 -13.33 -20.63 5.27
CA HIS A 135 -14.55 -20.62 6.09
C HIS A 135 -14.49 -19.58 7.22
N VAL A 136 -14.03 -18.37 6.91
CA VAL A 136 -14.04 -17.27 7.88
C VAL A 136 -15.47 -17.01 8.35
N ASP A 137 -15.67 -17.03 9.66
CA ASP A 137 -16.95 -16.68 10.25
C ASP A 137 -17.16 -15.15 10.13
N VAL A 138 -18.21 -14.77 9.44
CA VAL A 138 -18.61 -13.37 9.23
C VAL A 138 -19.82 -12.96 10.05
N GLY A 139 -20.22 -13.80 11.00
CA GLY A 139 -21.39 -13.57 11.85
C GLY A 139 -22.68 -13.43 11.04
N ASP A 140 -23.47 -12.39 11.31
CA ASP A 140 -24.75 -12.16 10.66
C ASP A 140 -24.65 -11.51 9.26
N PHE A 141 -23.44 -11.25 8.76
CA PHE A 141 -23.28 -10.64 7.43
C PHE A 141 -23.47 -11.65 6.30
N THR A 142 -24.16 -11.23 5.24
CA THR A 142 -24.17 -11.97 3.98
C THR A 142 -22.81 -11.85 3.28
N TYR A 143 -22.49 -12.79 2.40
CA TYR A 143 -21.24 -12.78 1.64
C TYR A 143 -20.92 -11.44 0.95
N PRO A 144 -21.86 -10.79 0.20
CA PRO A 144 -21.60 -9.47 -0.39
C PRO A 144 -21.39 -8.37 0.65
N GLN A 145 -22.09 -8.43 1.79
CA GLN A 145 -21.90 -7.46 2.87
C GLN A 145 -20.51 -7.60 3.51
N ALA A 146 -20.05 -8.82 3.73
CA ALA A 146 -18.71 -9.08 4.28
C ALA A 146 -17.60 -8.55 3.34
N ILE A 147 -17.74 -8.74 2.02
CA ILE A 147 -16.82 -8.14 1.03
C ILE A 147 -16.86 -6.61 1.09
N GLY A 148 -18.05 -6.03 1.15
CA GLY A 148 -18.23 -4.58 1.25
C GLY A 148 -17.61 -4.01 2.54
N MET A 149 -17.77 -4.69 3.67
CA MET A 149 -17.13 -4.32 4.94
C MET A 149 -15.62 -4.47 4.86
N GLY A 150 -15.10 -5.51 4.19
CA GLY A 150 -13.68 -5.65 3.89
C GLY A 150 -13.14 -4.47 3.10
N PHE A 151 -13.85 -4.05 2.05
CA PHE A 151 -13.49 -2.86 1.27
C PHE A 151 -13.43 -1.61 2.15
N LEU A 152 -14.46 -1.35 2.95
CA LEU A 152 -14.50 -0.17 3.83
C LEU A 152 -13.38 -0.19 4.88
N ALA A 153 -13.16 -1.32 5.53
CA ALA A 153 -12.09 -1.48 6.50
C ALA A 153 -10.72 -1.24 5.86
N GLY A 154 -10.47 -1.86 4.71
CA GLY A 154 -9.24 -1.68 3.95
C GLY A 154 -9.02 -0.24 3.47
N ALA A 155 -10.09 0.43 3.04
CA ALA A 155 -10.04 1.83 2.64
C ALA A 155 -9.69 2.77 3.82
N VAL A 156 -10.28 2.54 4.99
CA VAL A 156 -9.99 3.34 6.20
C VAL A 156 -8.55 3.13 6.64
N TRP A 157 -8.10 1.89 6.82
CA TRP A 157 -6.74 1.59 7.26
C TRP A 157 -5.69 1.98 6.23
N GLY A 158 -5.96 1.73 4.94
CA GLY A 158 -5.10 2.16 3.85
C GLY A 158 -4.99 3.68 3.81
N GLY A 159 -6.10 4.40 3.93
CA GLY A 159 -6.12 5.86 3.96
C GLY A 159 -5.30 6.43 5.11
N ILE A 160 -5.49 5.91 6.33
CA ILE A 160 -4.71 6.34 7.51
C ILE A 160 -3.20 6.09 7.31
N ALA A 161 -2.82 4.92 6.79
CA ALA A 161 -1.42 4.61 6.53
C ALA A 161 -0.83 5.42 5.36
N GLY A 162 -1.65 5.80 4.40
CA GLY A 162 -1.24 6.58 3.24
C GLY A 162 -0.90 8.04 3.55
N ILE A 163 -1.49 8.62 4.59
CA ILE A 163 -1.22 10.01 4.98
C ILE A 163 0.27 10.26 5.24
N PRO A 164 0.93 9.57 6.18
CA PRO A 164 2.35 9.81 6.44
C PRO A 164 3.23 9.39 5.27
N ALA A 165 2.89 8.32 4.56
CA ALA A 165 3.65 7.87 3.40
C ALA A 165 3.68 8.94 2.28
N GLY A 166 2.52 9.49 1.95
CA GLY A 166 2.42 10.55 0.95
C GLY A 166 3.03 11.87 1.40
N ALA A 167 2.83 12.25 2.67
CA ALA A 167 3.42 13.45 3.26
C ALA A 167 4.96 13.45 3.23
N LEU A 168 5.59 12.30 3.20
CA LEU A 168 7.03 12.14 3.06
C LEU A 168 7.46 12.01 1.59
N ALA A 169 6.74 11.23 0.79
CA ALA A 169 7.13 10.93 -0.58
C ALA A 169 7.10 12.17 -1.49
N VAL A 170 6.04 12.99 -1.40
CA VAL A 170 5.87 14.13 -2.31
C VAL A 170 6.92 15.23 -2.09
N PRO A 171 7.30 15.63 -0.85
CA PRO A 171 8.44 16.53 -0.65
C PRO A 171 9.76 16.00 -1.19
N ILE A 172 10.02 14.70 -1.04
CA ILE A 172 11.23 14.06 -1.57
C ILE A 172 11.26 14.17 -3.10
N ILE A 173 10.13 13.89 -3.77
CA ILE A 173 10.00 14.06 -5.22
C ILE A 173 10.22 15.52 -5.61
N SER A 174 9.59 16.46 -4.91
CA SER A 174 9.72 17.89 -5.19
C SER A 174 11.17 18.36 -5.06
N LEU A 175 11.87 17.97 -3.98
CA LEU A 175 13.30 18.26 -3.80
C LEU A 175 14.15 17.64 -4.91
N TYR A 176 13.91 16.39 -5.28
CA TYR A 176 14.66 15.71 -6.34
C TYR A 176 14.49 16.38 -7.71
N MET A 177 13.32 16.97 -7.95
CA MET A 177 13.04 17.67 -9.21
C MET A 177 13.60 19.09 -9.25
N GLU A 178 13.84 19.73 -8.09
CA GLU A 178 14.45 21.07 -7.99
C GLU A 178 15.97 21.06 -8.25
N PHE A 179 16.66 19.96 -7.96
CA PHE A 179 18.11 19.77 -8.15
C PHE A 179 18.42 18.95 -9.40
#